data_ec1e43455e5fd3c49635159256d44291
#
_entry.id   ec1e43455e5fd3c49635159256d44291
#
_cell.length_a   1.000
_cell.length_b   1.000
_cell.length_c   1.000
_cell.angle_alpha   90.00
_cell.angle_beta   90.00
_cell.angle_gamma   90.00
#
_symmetry.space_group_name_H-M   'P 1'
#
loop_
_entity.id
_entity.type
_entity.pdbx_description
1 polymer ?
#
loop_
_entity_poly.entity_id
_entity_poly.type
_entity_poly.pdbx_seq_one_letter_code
_entity_poly.pdbx_strand_id
1 'polypeptide(L)'
;MNYWKFVDHLDLICWDSYPTWHDQADETEQAAWVSMIHDIKRSMKGGKPFVLMESTPSATNWQPISKLKRPGMHLLSALQAVAHGADSVQYFQWRKSRGSSEKFHGAVVDHVGHEHTRVFRDVAQVGEVLEQLSDVVGKTIRPEVAVIFDWENRWAIRDAQGPRNAGMHYEETVREFYQGLWENGVPADVINMEADFSQYKLLLAPMLYMVLPGVGERIAAFVKAGGTFVSTCWSGIVNETDLTFLGGFPGPLRETLGIWSEEIDALYDHDSNCVEVVEGNELGMSGSYTAYELCDLIHTETAEVLARYGEDFYQGRPALTANRFGEGVAYYVASRNKAPFHKQFVAKLIQRHNLTKALDVDLPHGVTVQLRTDGETDHLFVMNFSTENQQVSLANEVLEDALTKTNVSGSIDIAPYGVRVLTRPAAGKFV
;
A
#
# COMPACT_ATOMS: atom_id res chain seq x y z
N MET A 1 5.92 -19.31 -5.38
CA MET A 1 6.70 -19.49 -4.13
C MET A 1 6.14 -18.55 -3.07
N ASN A 2 5.84 -19.05 -1.86
CA ASN A 2 5.45 -18.22 -0.73
C ASN A 2 6.69 -17.72 -0.01
N TYR A 3 7.00 -16.43 -0.15
CA TYR A 3 8.21 -15.84 0.42
C TYR A 3 8.17 -15.79 1.96
N TRP A 4 6.99 -15.71 2.58
CA TRP A 4 6.83 -15.74 4.03
C TRP A 4 7.36 -17.04 4.67
N LYS A 5 7.29 -18.18 3.95
CA LYS A 5 7.66 -19.51 4.49
C LYS A 5 9.16 -19.77 4.60
N PHE A 6 10.00 -19.00 3.91
CA PHE A 6 11.45 -19.20 4.00
C PHE A 6 12.23 -17.98 4.49
N VAL A 7 11.54 -16.88 4.76
CA VAL A 7 12.18 -15.65 5.21
C VAL A 7 13.00 -15.80 6.49
N ASP A 8 12.59 -16.69 7.39
CA ASP A 8 13.30 -16.97 8.64
C ASP A 8 14.68 -17.62 8.42
N HIS A 9 14.89 -18.25 7.27
CA HIS A 9 16.15 -18.88 6.88
C HIS A 9 17.09 -17.92 6.13
N LEU A 10 16.70 -16.67 5.92
CA LEU A 10 17.48 -15.63 5.25
C LEU A 10 18.04 -14.62 6.26
N ASP A 11 19.28 -14.21 6.08
CA ASP A 11 19.87 -13.13 6.89
C ASP A 11 19.29 -11.77 6.51
N LEU A 12 19.02 -11.57 5.22
CA LEU A 12 18.63 -10.30 4.63
C LEU A 12 17.58 -10.53 3.52
N ILE A 13 16.63 -9.62 3.40
CA ILE A 13 15.71 -9.58 2.25
C ILE A 13 16.30 -8.68 1.18
N CYS A 14 16.32 -9.21 -0.03
CA CYS A 14 16.70 -8.48 -1.24
C CYS A 14 15.62 -8.63 -2.29
N TRP A 15 15.50 -7.66 -3.19
CA TRP A 15 14.61 -7.78 -4.34
C TRP A 15 15.02 -6.84 -5.47
N ASP A 16 14.44 -7.05 -6.64
CA ASP A 16 14.70 -6.32 -7.86
C ASP A 16 13.45 -5.52 -8.27
N SER A 17 13.62 -4.22 -8.54
CA SER A 17 12.52 -3.32 -8.86
C SER A 17 12.72 -2.59 -10.17
N TYR A 18 11.79 -2.82 -11.10
CA TYR A 18 11.79 -2.23 -12.44
C TYR A 18 10.43 -1.63 -12.79
N PRO A 19 10.00 -0.57 -12.10
CA PRO A 19 8.69 0.04 -12.36
C PRO A 19 8.60 0.63 -13.77
N THR A 20 7.40 0.56 -14.35
CA THR A 20 7.06 1.18 -15.64
C THR A 20 6.72 2.67 -15.45
N TRP A 21 7.69 3.46 -14.96
CA TRP A 21 7.47 4.89 -14.79
C TRP A 21 7.04 5.57 -16.08
N HIS A 22 6.11 6.50 -15.97
CA HIS A 22 5.56 7.31 -17.08
C HIS A 22 4.70 6.52 -18.07
N ASP A 23 4.18 5.37 -17.65
CA ASP A 23 3.18 4.63 -18.43
C ASP A 23 1.84 5.38 -18.42
N GLN A 24 1.42 5.84 -17.27
CA GLN A 24 0.24 6.67 -17.08
C GLN A 24 0.58 8.17 -17.01
N ALA A 25 -0.43 9.02 -17.16
CA ALA A 25 -0.26 10.46 -16.95
C ALA A 25 -0.10 10.83 -15.46
N ASP A 26 -0.64 10.00 -14.57
CA ASP A 26 -0.56 10.12 -13.12
C ASP A 26 0.23 8.94 -12.54
N GLU A 27 1.35 9.26 -11.90
CA GLU A 27 2.26 8.27 -11.31
C GLU A 27 1.81 7.77 -9.93
N THR A 28 0.75 8.35 -9.35
CA THR A 28 0.32 8.07 -7.96
C THR A 28 0.03 6.58 -7.75
N GLU A 29 -0.68 5.95 -8.66
CA GLU A 29 -0.99 4.53 -8.62
C GLU A 29 0.27 3.66 -8.69
N GLN A 30 1.16 3.96 -9.65
CA GLN A 30 2.44 3.25 -9.80
C GLN A 30 3.36 3.45 -8.59
N ALA A 31 3.40 4.66 -8.04
CA ALA A 31 4.18 4.97 -6.85
C ALA A 31 3.65 4.23 -5.60
N ALA A 32 2.33 4.19 -5.41
CA ALA A 32 1.72 3.43 -4.32
C ALA A 32 1.98 1.91 -4.47
N TRP A 33 1.91 1.38 -5.70
CA TRP A 33 2.24 -0.02 -5.98
C TRP A 33 3.68 -0.36 -5.60
N VAL A 34 4.64 0.45 -6.03
CA VAL A 34 6.07 0.26 -5.71
C VAL A 34 6.30 0.37 -4.20
N SER A 35 5.69 1.35 -3.55
CA SER A 35 5.76 1.53 -2.09
C SER A 35 5.22 0.32 -1.34
N MET A 36 4.06 -0.22 -1.76
CA MET A 36 3.48 -1.43 -1.17
C MET A 36 4.44 -2.63 -1.24
N ILE A 37 5.12 -2.82 -2.38
CA ILE A 37 6.08 -3.91 -2.52
C ILE A 37 7.31 -3.68 -1.63
N HIS A 38 7.80 -2.46 -1.52
CA HIS A 38 8.88 -2.13 -0.57
C HIS A 38 8.47 -2.45 0.87
N ASP A 39 7.25 -2.07 1.27
CA ASP A 39 6.74 -2.37 2.61
C ASP A 39 6.54 -3.88 2.85
N ILE A 40 6.15 -4.67 1.82
CA ILE A 40 6.17 -6.14 1.91
C ILE A 40 7.59 -6.62 2.27
N LYS A 41 8.63 -6.11 1.60
CA LYS A 41 10.02 -6.54 1.84
C LYS A 41 10.50 -6.18 3.25
N ARG A 42 10.18 -4.97 3.72
CA ARG A 42 10.47 -4.54 5.09
C ARG A 42 9.72 -5.40 6.11
N SER A 43 8.44 -5.63 5.91
CA SER A 43 7.59 -6.37 6.84
C SER A 43 7.98 -7.84 6.97
N MET A 44 8.54 -8.46 5.93
CA MET A 44 8.96 -9.87 5.94
C MET A 44 9.93 -10.22 7.06
N LYS A 45 10.75 -9.27 7.53
CA LYS A 45 11.69 -9.47 8.66
C LYS A 45 11.35 -8.61 9.87
N GLY A 46 10.06 -8.34 10.11
CA GLY A 46 9.62 -7.60 11.29
C GLY A 46 10.15 -6.16 11.33
N GLY A 47 10.16 -5.49 10.20
CA GLY A 47 10.62 -4.12 10.07
C GLY A 47 12.12 -3.94 9.85
N LYS A 48 12.92 -5.00 9.81
CA LYS A 48 14.34 -4.88 9.47
C LYS A 48 14.53 -4.33 8.06
N PRO A 49 15.55 -3.48 7.85
CA PRO A 49 15.87 -2.97 6.54
C PRO A 49 16.13 -4.07 5.51
N PHE A 50 15.79 -3.79 4.27
CA PHE A 50 16.05 -4.64 3.11
C PHE A 50 17.08 -3.99 2.15
N VAL A 51 17.50 -4.72 1.13
CA VAL A 51 18.35 -4.21 0.06
C VAL A 51 17.58 -4.20 -1.26
N LEU A 52 17.50 -3.05 -1.92
CA LEU A 52 17.13 -2.99 -3.33
C LEU A 52 18.35 -3.48 -4.13
N MET A 53 18.39 -4.80 -4.37
CA MET A 53 19.56 -5.47 -4.94
C MET A 53 19.73 -5.15 -6.42
N GLU A 54 18.62 -4.88 -7.11
CA GLU A 54 18.65 -4.61 -8.53
C GLU A 54 17.60 -3.57 -8.93
N SER A 55 18.04 -2.59 -9.70
CA SER A 55 17.19 -1.59 -10.37
C SER A 55 17.90 -1.10 -11.64
N THR A 56 17.16 -0.48 -12.56
CA THR A 56 17.82 0.08 -13.74
C THR A 56 18.19 1.54 -13.54
N PRO A 57 19.42 1.95 -13.89
CA PRO A 57 19.79 3.36 -13.88
C PRO A 57 19.11 4.14 -15.03
N SER A 58 18.60 3.44 -16.05
CA SER A 58 17.95 4.03 -17.23
C SER A 58 16.72 3.21 -17.63
N ALA A 59 16.59 2.76 -18.85
CA ALA A 59 15.50 1.93 -19.34
C ALA A 59 15.88 0.44 -19.28
N THR A 60 14.88 -0.41 -19.07
CA THR A 60 15.01 -1.86 -19.32
C THR A 60 15.06 -2.14 -20.83
N ASN A 61 15.17 -3.42 -21.22
CA ASN A 61 15.08 -3.82 -22.62
C ASN A 61 14.08 -4.97 -22.85
N TRP A 62 13.44 -5.42 -21.79
CA TRP A 62 12.53 -6.59 -21.81
C TRP A 62 11.07 -6.24 -21.51
N GLN A 63 10.78 -5.02 -21.07
CA GLN A 63 9.41 -4.53 -20.96
C GLN A 63 8.80 -4.29 -22.36
N PRO A 64 7.47 -4.40 -22.52
CA PRO A 64 6.81 -4.12 -23.79
C PRO A 64 7.18 -2.74 -24.38
N ILE A 65 7.29 -1.74 -23.49
CA ILE A 65 7.77 -0.39 -23.80
C ILE A 65 8.71 0.03 -22.68
N SER A 66 9.95 0.36 -23.00
CA SER A 66 10.97 0.78 -22.04
C SER A 66 11.15 2.30 -22.10
N LYS A 67 10.27 3.04 -21.42
CA LYS A 67 10.26 4.50 -21.41
C LYS A 67 11.39 5.05 -20.53
N LEU A 68 12.04 6.12 -20.94
CA LEU A 68 13.11 6.75 -20.16
C LEU A 68 12.54 7.48 -18.94
N LYS A 69 13.18 7.32 -17.80
CA LYS A 69 12.90 8.13 -16.61
C LYS A 69 13.07 9.62 -16.92
N ARG A 70 12.11 10.43 -16.51
CA ARG A 70 12.19 11.89 -16.60
C ARG A 70 13.20 12.41 -15.57
N PRO A 71 13.75 13.62 -15.78
CA PRO A 71 14.61 14.26 -14.76
C PRO A 71 13.94 14.28 -13.38
N GLY A 72 14.69 13.99 -12.34
CA GLY A 72 14.19 13.86 -10.95
C GLY A 72 13.74 12.45 -10.58
N MET A 73 13.05 11.72 -11.46
CA MET A 73 12.47 10.39 -11.16
C MET A 73 13.51 9.36 -10.71
N HIS A 74 14.77 9.48 -11.16
CA HIS A 74 15.82 8.54 -10.75
C HIS A 74 16.14 8.68 -9.26
N LEU A 75 16.37 9.90 -8.80
CA LEU A 75 16.60 10.20 -7.38
C LEU A 75 15.36 9.89 -6.54
N LEU A 76 14.17 10.32 -7.01
CA LEU A 76 12.91 10.07 -6.32
C LEU A 76 12.67 8.57 -6.10
N SER A 77 12.82 7.72 -7.13
CA SER A 77 12.60 6.28 -7.02
C SER A 77 13.65 5.58 -6.13
N ALA A 78 14.89 6.07 -6.11
CA ALA A 78 15.91 5.57 -5.20
C ALA A 78 15.59 5.92 -3.73
N LEU A 79 15.21 7.17 -3.47
CA LEU A 79 14.83 7.61 -2.13
C LEU A 79 13.47 7.06 -1.68
N GLN A 80 12.57 6.69 -2.61
CA GLN A 80 11.36 5.94 -2.29
C GLN A 80 11.72 4.58 -1.65
N ALA A 81 12.66 3.83 -2.23
CA ALA A 81 13.10 2.58 -1.62
C ALA A 81 13.68 2.80 -0.22
N VAL A 82 14.52 3.84 -0.04
CA VAL A 82 15.09 4.20 1.27
C VAL A 82 14.00 4.59 2.26
N ALA A 83 13.05 5.41 1.86
CA ALA A 83 11.93 5.86 2.70
C ALA A 83 11.09 4.68 3.23
N HIS A 84 10.95 3.61 2.45
CA HIS A 84 10.24 2.38 2.79
C HIS A 84 11.13 1.29 3.43
N GLY A 85 12.39 1.60 3.76
CA GLY A 85 13.24 0.73 4.57
C GLY A 85 14.43 0.09 3.85
N ALA A 86 14.76 0.48 2.62
CA ALA A 86 15.99 0.01 2.00
C ALA A 86 17.23 0.67 2.61
N ASP A 87 18.25 -0.11 2.94
CA ASP A 87 19.57 0.41 3.36
C ASP A 87 20.57 0.48 2.21
N SER A 88 20.19 0.01 1.02
CA SER A 88 21.04 0.07 -0.17
C SER A 88 20.19 0.10 -1.43
N VAL A 89 20.65 0.85 -2.41
CA VAL A 89 20.10 0.90 -3.78
C VAL A 89 21.20 0.48 -4.74
N GLN A 90 21.00 -0.62 -5.46
CA GLN A 90 21.97 -1.19 -6.38
C GLN A 90 21.40 -1.22 -7.80
N TYR A 91 22.29 -1.32 -8.78
CA TYR A 91 21.95 -1.22 -10.19
C TYR A 91 22.43 -2.41 -11.01
N PHE A 92 21.60 -2.94 -11.84
CA PHE A 92 21.95 -3.67 -13.03
C PHE A 92 21.91 -2.69 -14.22
N GLN A 93 23.05 -2.33 -14.82
CA GLN A 93 24.39 -2.78 -14.60
C GLN A 93 25.40 -1.63 -14.63
N TRP A 94 26.66 -1.89 -14.22
CA TRP A 94 27.72 -0.87 -14.27
C TRP A 94 28.03 -0.43 -15.70
N ARG A 95 28.30 -1.38 -16.59
CA ARG A 95 28.64 -1.07 -17.99
C ARG A 95 27.73 -1.84 -18.95
N LYS A 96 27.18 -1.15 -19.92
CA LYS A 96 26.23 -1.69 -20.89
C LYS A 96 26.88 -2.78 -21.74
N SER A 97 26.22 -3.93 -21.84
CA SER A 97 26.67 -5.10 -22.58
C SER A 97 26.73 -4.83 -24.10
N ARG A 98 27.74 -5.39 -24.77
CA ARG A 98 27.89 -5.27 -26.23
C ARG A 98 27.04 -6.26 -27.02
N GLY A 99 26.63 -7.32 -26.41
CA GLY A 99 25.93 -8.44 -27.05
C GLY A 99 24.90 -9.06 -26.14
N SER A 100 24.33 -10.23 -26.56
CA SER A 100 23.26 -10.91 -25.87
C SER A 100 21.93 -10.18 -25.90
N SER A 101 20.91 -10.78 -25.28
CA SER A 101 19.56 -10.23 -25.20
C SER A 101 19.50 -8.89 -24.48
N GLU A 102 20.37 -8.66 -23.49
CA GLU A 102 20.38 -7.47 -22.64
C GLU A 102 21.35 -6.36 -23.10
N LYS A 103 21.81 -6.40 -24.33
CA LYS A 103 22.72 -5.36 -24.87
C LYS A 103 22.15 -3.95 -24.86
N PHE A 104 20.83 -3.80 -24.76
CA PHE A 104 20.14 -2.50 -24.64
C PHE A 104 19.63 -2.20 -23.24
N HIS A 105 19.83 -3.11 -22.27
CA HIS A 105 19.49 -2.82 -20.89
C HIS A 105 20.28 -1.62 -20.36
N GLY A 106 19.64 -0.78 -19.56
CA GLY A 106 20.26 0.41 -18.98
C GLY A 106 21.51 0.07 -18.16
N ALA A 107 22.47 0.97 -18.18
CA ALA A 107 23.71 0.84 -17.41
C ALA A 107 24.17 2.22 -16.95
N VAL A 108 25.02 2.25 -15.91
CA VAL A 108 25.64 3.49 -15.42
C VAL A 108 26.53 4.07 -16.50
N VAL A 109 27.41 3.23 -17.10
CA VAL A 109 28.22 3.58 -18.25
C VAL A 109 27.58 2.99 -19.50
N ASP A 110 27.02 3.84 -20.34
CA ASP A 110 26.38 3.46 -21.61
C ASP A 110 27.41 3.06 -22.68
N HIS A 111 26.93 2.60 -23.86
CA HIS A 111 27.78 2.23 -25.00
C HIS A 111 28.73 3.35 -25.46
N VAL A 112 28.40 4.61 -25.20
CA VAL A 112 29.26 5.76 -25.48
C VAL A 112 30.58 5.70 -24.70
N GLY A 113 30.61 5.02 -23.54
CA GLY A 113 31.83 4.63 -22.81
C GLY A 113 32.47 5.69 -21.93
N HIS A 114 31.75 6.78 -21.61
CA HIS A 114 32.25 7.85 -20.73
C HIS A 114 31.16 8.36 -19.75
N GLU A 115 31.55 9.14 -18.76
CA GLU A 115 30.74 9.69 -17.67
C GLU A 115 29.87 10.90 -18.06
N HIS A 116 30.02 11.48 -19.24
CA HIS A 116 29.32 12.71 -19.64
C HIS A 116 27.86 12.48 -20.11
N THR A 117 27.21 11.46 -19.58
CA THR A 117 25.80 11.16 -19.85
C THR A 117 24.91 11.66 -18.72
N ARG A 118 23.61 11.89 -19.02
CA ARG A 118 22.63 12.22 -17.98
C ARG A 118 22.52 11.09 -16.95
N VAL A 119 22.45 9.85 -17.40
CA VAL A 119 22.30 8.68 -16.53
C VAL A 119 23.46 8.56 -15.53
N PHE A 120 24.70 8.76 -15.99
CA PHE A 120 25.86 8.72 -15.09
C PHE A 120 25.77 9.80 -14.01
N ARG A 121 25.39 11.03 -14.39
CA ARG A 121 25.22 12.13 -13.42
C ARG A 121 24.07 11.87 -12.45
N ASP A 122 22.93 11.32 -12.92
CA ASP A 122 21.79 10.97 -12.08
C ASP A 122 22.20 9.92 -11.03
N VAL A 123 22.97 8.89 -11.42
CA VAL A 123 23.49 7.86 -10.49
C VAL A 123 24.50 8.45 -9.51
N ALA A 124 25.42 9.30 -9.98
CA ALA A 124 26.37 9.99 -9.09
C ALA A 124 25.64 10.84 -8.05
N GLN A 125 24.61 11.57 -8.46
CA GLN A 125 23.76 12.35 -7.54
C GLN A 125 23.10 11.47 -6.49
N VAL A 126 22.58 10.30 -6.87
CA VAL A 126 22.02 9.34 -5.88
C VAL A 126 23.11 8.93 -4.87
N GLY A 127 24.31 8.62 -5.32
CA GLY A 127 25.43 8.27 -4.44
C GLY A 127 25.77 9.38 -3.44
N GLU A 128 25.87 10.63 -3.92
CA GLU A 128 26.14 11.81 -3.08
C GLU A 128 25.04 12.04 -2.04
N VAL A 129 23.77 11.89 -2.43
CA VAL A 129 22.63 12.04 -1.51
C VAL A 129 22.59 10.92 -0.48
N LEU A 130 22.83 9.67 -0.88
CA LEU A 130 22.87 8.53 0.05
C LEU A 130 24.02 8.66 1.07
N GLU A 131 25.17 9.17 0.66
CA GLU A 131 26.29 9.45 1.57
C GLU A 131 25.91 10.49 2.63
N GLN A 132 25.20 11.56 2.24
CA GLN A 132 24.69 12.58 3.17
C GLN A 132 23.60 12.05 4.11
N LEU A 133 22.88 11.01 3.71
CA LEU A 133 21.82 10.35 4.48
C LEU A 133 22.31 9.06 5.19
N SER A 134 23.62 8.90 5.37
CA SER A 134 24.19 7.69 5.97
C SER A 134 23.68 7.38 7.38
N ASP A 135 23.19 8.36 8.10
CA ASP A 135 22.56 8.21 9.42
C ASP A 135 21.15 7.60 9.38
N VAL A 136 20.55 7.43 8.19
CA VAL A 136 19.28 6.72 7.99
C VAL A 136 19.45 5.20 8.06
N VAL A 137 20.67 4.69 7.79
CA VAL A 137 20.96 3.25 7.76
C VAL A 137 20.59 2.59 9.09
N GLY A 138 19.88 1.48 9.03
CA GLY A 138 19.42 0.73 10.19
C GLY A 138 18.15 1.29 10.86
N LYS A 139 17.72 2.51 10.54
CA LYS A 139 16.46 3.06 11.08
C LYS A 139 15.26 2.34 10.46
N THR A 140 14.20 2.24 11.22
CA THR A 140 12.97 1.54 10.82
C THR A 140 11.74 2.33 11.20
N ILE A 141 10.60 1.68 11.25
CA ILE A 141 9.32 2.23 11.70
C ILE A 141 8.45 1.10 12.23
N ARG A 142 7.59 1.40 13.21
CA ARG A 142 6.54 0.52 13.70
C ARG A 142 5.18 1.12 13.38
N PRO A 143 4.56 0.75 12.27
CA PRO A 143 3.25 1.26 11.88
C PRO A 143 2.13 0.80 12.83
N GLU A 144 1.09 1.62 12.93
CA GLU A 144 -0.16 1.29 13.64
C GLU A 144 -1.16 0.54 12.76
N VAL A 145 -0.85 0.39 11.48
CA VAL A 145 -1.73 -0.19 10.45
C VAL A 145 -1.03 -1.35 9.76
N ALA A 146 -1.77 -2.43 9.52
CA ALA A 146 -1.33 -3.51 8.65
C ALA A 146 -2.33 -3.75 7.51
N VAL A 147 -1.79 -4.12 6.36
CA VAL A 147 -2.55 -4.61 5.20
C VAL A 147 -2.16 -6.07 4.95
N ILE A 148 -3.13 -6.95 4.87
CA ILE A 148 -2.87 -8.37 4.57
C ILE A 148 -2.65 -8.54 3.06
N PHE A 149 -1.49 -9.07 2.72
CA PHE A 149 -1.17 -9.62 1.41
C PHE A 149 -0.61 -11.03 1.58
N ASP A 150 -1.33 -12.02 1.08
CA ASP A 150 -0.97 -13.41 1.26
C ASP A 150 -0.82 -14.15 -0.07
N TRP A 151 0.31 -14.88 -0.23
CA TRP A 151 0.61 -15.59 -1.47
C TRP A 151 -0.31 -16.78 -1.72
N GLU A 152 -0.72 -17.49 -0.67
CA GLU A 152 -1.61 -18.64 -0.79
C GLU A 152 -3.03 -18.18 -1.14
N ASN A 153 -3.50 -17.11 -0.48
CA ASN A 153 -4.73 -16.44 -0.86
C ASN A 153 -4.73 -15.99 -2.33
N ARG A 154 -3.63 -15.35 -2.76
CA ARG A 154 -3.44 -14.92 -4.16
C ARG A 154 -3.50 -16.08 -5.15
N TRP A 155 -2.87 -17.19 -4.83
CA TRP A 155 -2.88 -18.35 -5.73
C TRP A 155 -4.24 -19.01 -5.76
N ALA A 156 -4.89 -19.18 -4.61
CA ALA A 156 -6.25 -19.71 -4.52
C ALA A 156 -7.22 -18.88 -5.36
N ILE A 157 -7.20 -17.55 -5.25
CA ILE A 157 -8.02 -16.66 -6.08
C ILE A 157 -7.71 -16.81 -7.57
N ARG A 158 -6.45 -16.98 -7.96
CA ARG A 158 -6.06 -17.14 -9.37
C ARG A 158 -6.45 -18.48 -9.96
N ASP A 159 -6.49 -19.53 -9.13
CA ASP A 159 -6.88 -20.88 -9.54
C ASP A 159 -8.41 -21.08 -9.50
N ALA A 160 -9.10 -20.29 -8.67
CA ALA A 160 -10.54 -20.36 -8.51
C ALA A 160 -11.28 -20.05 -9.82
N GLN A 161 -12.27 -20.89 -10.13
CA GLN A 161 -13.31 -20.54 -11.08
C GLN A 161 -14.51 -20.03 -10.31
N GLY A 162 -14.63 -18.71 -10.28
CA GLY A 162 -15.63 -18.03 -9.48
C GLY A 162 -16.68 -17.30 -10.32
N PRO A 163 -17.40 -16.37 -9.73
CA PRO A 163 -18.38 -15.59 -10.46
C PRO A 163 -17.78 -14.74 -11.58
N ARG A 164 -16.46 -14.41 -11.51
CA ARG A 164 -15.76 -13.60 -12.51
C ARG A 164 -14.42 -14.24 -12.90
N ASN A 165 -14.38 -14.94 -14.02
CA ASN A 165 -13.15 -15.57 -14.53
C ASN A 165 -12.29 -14.66 -15.43
N ALA A 166 -12.72 -13.42 -15.67
CA ALA A 166 -11.97 -12.40 -16.42
C ALA A 166 -10.88 -11.71 -15.59
N GLY A 167 -10.62 -12.18 -14.38
CA GLY A 167 -9.69 -11.64 -13.39
C GLY A 167 -10.42 -11.16 -12.14
N MET A 168 -9.86 -11.49 -11.00
CA MET A 168 -10.40 -11.12 -9.69
C MET A 168 -9.70 -9.91 -9.07
N HIS A 169 -8.59 -9.47 -9.66
CA HIS A 169 -7.87 -8.25 -9.32
C HIS A 169 -7.51 -8.12 -7.82
N TYR A 170 -7.04 -9.23 -7.20
CA TYR A 170 -6.69 -9.25 -5.79
C TYR A 170 -5.59 -8.26 -5.44
N GLU A 171 -4.50 -8.27 -6.20
CA GLU A 171 -3.36 -7.40 -5.96
C GLU A 171 -3.73 -5.92 -6.09
N GLU A 172 -4.55 -5.59 -7.08
CA GLU A 172 -5.07 -4.24 -7.31
C GLU A 172 -5.97 -3.80 -6.16
N THR A 173 -6.84 -4.70 -5.65
CA THR A 173 -7.72 -4.41 -4.52
C THR A 173 -6.91 -4.14 -3.24
N VAL A 174 -5.88 -4.93 -2.97
CA VAL A 174 -4.96 -4.68 -1.84
C VAL A 174 -4.28 -3.32 -1.99
N ARG A 175 -3.77 -3.01 -3.18
CA ARG A 175 -3.13 -1.72 -3.48
C ARG A 175 -4.09 -0.55 -3.30
N GLU A 176 -5.35 -0.66 -3.70
CA GLU A 176 -6.35 0.41 -3.56
C GLU A 176 -6.54 0.83 -2.09
N PHE A 177 -6.59 -0.11 -1.17
CA PHE A 177 -6.62 0.18 0.27
C PHE A 177 -5.29 0.74 0.79
N TYR A 178 -4.17 0.16 0.38
CA TYR A 178 -2.84 0.65 0.72
C TYR A 178 -2.62 2.09 0.22
N GLN A 179 -3.03 2.40 -1.01
CA GLN A 179 -2.90 3.73 -1.61
C GLN A 179 -3.63 4.79 -0.79
N GLY A 180 -4.81 4.47 -0.24
CA GLY A 180 -5.52 5.38 0.64
C GLY A 180 -4.72 5.77 1.90
N LEU A 181 -3.92 4.86 2.46
CA LEU A 181 -3.00 5.15 3.56
C LEU A 181 -1.80 5.98 3.07
N TRP A 182 -1.21 5.56 1.96
CA TRP A 182 -0.05 6.19 1.34
C TRP A 182 -0.30 7.66 0.96
N GLU A 183 -1.44 7.98 0.36
CA GLU A 183 -1.86 9.35 0.01
C GLU A 183 -2.08 10.25 1.24
N ASN A 184 -2.35 9.66 2.40
CA ASN A 184 -2.50 10.39 3.66
C ASN A 184 -1.21 10.44 4.50
N GLY A 185 -0.10 9.88 4.01
CA GLY A 185 1.17 9.82 4.75
C GLY A 185 1.09 8.95 6.01
N VAL A 186 0.23 7.92 6.01
CA VAL A 186 0.10 6.93 7.09
C VAL A 186 0.96 5.72 6.73
N PRO A 187 2.04 5.45 7.47
CA PRO A 187 2.84 4.25 7.26
C PRO A 187 2.05 2.98 7.56
N ALA A 188 2.32 1.93 6.79
CA ALA A 188 1.69 0.63 6.99
C ALA A 188 2.69 -0.51 6.84
N ASP A 189 2.48 -1.59 7.59
CA ASP A 189 3.08 -2.88 7.28
C ASP A 189 2.21 -3.63 6.28
N VAL A 190 2.84 -4.44 5.44
CA VAL A 190 2.13 -5.39 4.59
C VAL A 190 2.55 -6.79 5.03
N ILE A 191 1.61 -7.55 5.58
CA ILE A 191 1.88 -8.80 6.29
C ILE A 191 1.06 -9.96 5.71
N ASN A 192 1.40 -11.20 6.07
CA ASN A 192 0.56 -12.35 5.79
C ASN A 192 -0.55 -12.51 6.86
N MET A 193 -1.52 -13.37 6.59
CA MET A 193 -2.64 -13.62 7.50
C MET A 193 -2.23 -14.41 8.77
N GLU A 194 -1.03 -14.99 8.82
CA GLU A 194 -0.51 -15.73 9.97
C GLU A 194 0.31 -14.85 10.94
N ALA A 195 0.58 -13.58 10.60
CA ALA A 195 1.31 -12.66 11.43
C ALA A 195 0.61 -12.36 12.78
N ASP A 196 1.36 -11.81 13.73
CA ASP A 196 0.80 -11.26 14.97
C ASP A 196 0.18 -9.88 14.69
N PHE A 197 -1.10 -9.72 15.02
CA PHE A 197 -1.85 -8.48 14.82
C PHE A 197 -1.85 -7.57 16.06
N SER A 198 -1.34 -8.01 17.20
CA SER A 198 -1.52 -7.36 18.49
C SER A 198 -0.98 -5.92 18.57
N GLN A 199 0.01 -5.59 17.73
CA GLN A 199 0.62 -4.26 17.69
C GLN A 199 -0.17 -3.23 16.90
N TYR A 200 -1.13 -3.66 16.05
CA TYR A 200 -1.83 -2.75 15.15
C TYR A 200 -3.14 -2.24 15.75
N LYS A 201 -3.56 -1.06 15.31
CA LYS A 201 -4.89 -0.49 15.58
C LYS A 201 -5.89 -0.82 14.47
N LEU A 202 -5.40 -0.90 13.23
CA LEU A 202 -6.19 -1.16 12.03
C LEU A 202 -5.57 -2.30 11.23
N LEU A 203 -6.40 -3.30 10.89
CA LEU A 203 -6.05 -4.42 10.03
C LEU A 203 -6.96 -4.40 8.80
N LEU A 204 -6.37 -4.19 7.62
CA LEU A 204 -7.05 -4.23 6.33
C LEU A 204 -6.79 -5.58 5.67
N ALA A 205 -7.83 -6.33 5.35
CA ALA A 205 -7.75 -7.65 4.72
C ALA A 205 -8.68 -7.73 3.49
N PRO A 206 -8.35 -7.02 2.40
CA PRO A 206 -9.16 -7.04 1.18
C PRO A 206 -9.16 -8.43 0.55
N MET A 207 -10.32 -8.91 0.12
CA MET A 207 -10.50 -10.19 -0.56
C MET A 207 -9.76 -11.35 0.14
N LEU A 208 -9.96 -11.49 1.45
CA LEU A 208 -9.39 -12.58 2.25
C LEU A 208 -10.15 -13.89 1.93
N TYR A 209 -10.03 -14.35 0.68
CA TYR A 209 -10.75 -15.49 0.09
C TYR A 209 -10.47 -16.79 0.84
N MET A 210 -9.19 -17.12 1.00
CA MET A 210 -8.73 -18.26 1.77
C MET A 210 -8.46 -17.82 3.23
N VAL A 211 -9.04 -18.54 4.17
CA VAL A 211 -8.80 -18.33 5.59
C VAL A 211 -8.16 -19.58 6.19
N LEU A 212 -6.88 -19.47 6.57
CA LEU A 212 -6.13 -20.57 7.18
C LEU A 212 -6.64 -20.87 8.61
N PRO A 213 -6.42 -22.11 9.12
CA PRO A 213 -6.80 -22.48 10.48
C PRO A 213 -6.25 -21.49 11.54
N GLY A 214 -7.09 -21.08 12.48
CA GLY A 214 -6.75 -20.16 13.55
C GLY A 214 -6.73 -18.68 13.16
N VAL A 215 -6.83 -18.33 11.87
CA VAL A 215 -6.83 -16.92 11.42
C VAL A 215 -8.12 -16.22 11.85
N GLY A 216 -9.28 -16.85 11.67
CA GLY A 216 -10.57 -16.27 12.09
C GLY A 216 -10.60 -15.97 13.58
N GLU A 217 -10.11 -16.89 14.39
CA GLU A 217 -10.03 -16.74 15.86
C GLU A 217 -9.06 -15.60 16.26
N ARG A 218 -7.93 -15.46 15.59
CA ARG A 218 -6.98 -14.36 15.85
C ARG A 218 -7.57 -13.02 15.46
N ILE A 219 -8.26 -12.92 14.32
CA ILE A 219 -8.98 -11.70 13.90
C ILE A 219 -10.07 -11.38 14.93
N ALA A 220 -10.85 -12.36 15.35
CA ALA A 220 -11.87 -12.18 16.39
C ALA A 220 -11.27 -11.69 17.71
N ALA A 221 -10.14 -12.27 18.15
CA ALA A 221 -9.44 -11.83 19.36
C ALA A 221 -8.90 -10.40 19.22
N PHE A 222 -8.33 -10.05 18.08
CA PHE A 222 -7.84 -8.70 17.76
C PHE A 222 -8.96 -7.66 17.86
N VAL A 223 -10.13 -7.94 17.23
CA VAL A 223 -11.27 -7.02 17.28
C VAL A 223 -11.85 -6.95 18.69
N LYS A 224 -12.00 -8.10 19.41
CA LYS A 224 -12.47 -8.10 20.80
C LYS A 224 -11.60 -7.26 21.73
N ALA A 225 -10.30 -7.18 21.47
CA ALA A 225 -9.35 -6.38 22.25
C ALA A 225 -9.32 -4.87 21.87
N GLY A 226 -10.19 -4.42 20.96
CA GLY A 226 -10.29 -3.00 20.58
C GLY A 226 -9.72 -2.68 19.19
N GLY A 227 -9.19 -3.67 18.47
CA GLY A 227 -8.71 -3.48 17.10
C GLY A 227 -9.83 -3.21 16.10
N THR A 228 -9.47 -2.58 15.00
CA THR A 228 -10.36 -2.36 13.87
C THR A 228 -9.99 -3.29 12.73
N PHE A 229 -10.95 -4.05 12.24
CA PHE A 229 -10.79 -4.98 11.13
C PHE A 229 -11.62 -4.54 9.94
N VAL A 230 -11.04 -4.58 8.73
CA VAL A 230 -11.76 -4.33 7.48
C VAL A 230 -11.56 -5.50 6.54
N SER A 231 -12.64 -6.07 6.06
CA SER A 231 -12.62 -7.06 4.98
C SER A 231 -13.57 -6.63 3.85
N THR A 232 -13.44 -7.30 2.70
CA THR A 232 -14.23 -6.91 1.51
C THR A 232 -14.93 -8.11 0.90
N CYS A 233 -15.72 -7.86 -0.15
CA CYS A 233 -16.31 -8.91 -0.99
C CYS A 233 -15.30 -10.01 -1.30
N TRP A 234 -15.80 -11.21 -1.57
CA TRP A 234 -14.99 -12.39 -1.88
C TRP A 234 -14.04 -12.81 -0.73
N SER A 235 -14.48 -12.66 0.53
CA SER A 235 -13.71 -13.06 1.73
C SER A 235 -14.36 -14.25 2.45
N GLY A 236 -13.52 -15.09 3.10
CA GLY A 236 -13.97 -16.23 3.89
C GLY A 236 -14.67 -17.31 3.07
N ILE A 237 -14.20 -17.58 1.86
CA ILE A 237 -14.84 -18.49 0.92
C ILE A 237 -14.31 -19.94 1.11
N VAL A 238 -12.98 -20.12 1.21
CA VAL A 238 -12.33 -21.43 1.29
C VAL A 238 -11.38 -21.56 2.46
N ASN A 239 -11.13 -22.80 2.88
CA ASN A 239 -10.13 -23.18 3.87
C ASN A 239 -8.74 -23.41 3.20
N GLU A 240 -7.77 -23.89 3.97
CA GLU A 240 -6.38 -24.18 3.55
C GLU A 240 -6.22 -25.26 2.48
N THR A 241 -7.28 -26.00 2.22
CA THR A 241 -7.32 -27.05 1.17
C THR A 241 -8.17 -26.66 -0.03
N ASP A 242 -8.51 -25.37 -0.12
CA ASP A 242 -9.36 -24.79 -1.16
C ASP A 242 -10.79 -25.38 -1.21
N LEU A 243 -11.28 -25.85 -0.06
CA LEU A 243 -12.66 -26.28 0.10
C LEU A 243 -13.51 -25.16 0.68
N THR A 244 -14.68 -24.93 0.07
CA THR A 244 -15.62 -23.89 0.55
C THR A 244 -16.12 -24.18 1.95
N PHE A 245 -16.23 -23.14 2.77
CA PHE A 245 -16.81 -23.25 4.09
C PHE A 245 -18.28 -23.63 4.02
N LEU A 246 -18.69 -24.63 4.78
CA LEU A 246 -20.10 -24.98 4.94
C LEU A 246 -20.78 -24.06 5.94
N GLY A 247 -22.05 -23.73 5.70
CA GLY A 247 -22.82 -22.79 6.52
C GLY A 247 -22.82 -21.36 5.98
N GLY A 248 -22.18 -21.12 4.84
CA GLY A 248 -22.18 -19.83 4.11
C GLY A 248 -20.96 -18.95 4.39
N PHE A 249 -20.87 -17.90 3.64
CA PHE A 249 -19.77 -16.92 3.68
C PHE A 249 -20.12 -15.73 4.59
N PRO A 250 -19.14 -15.07 5.19
CA PRO A 250 -17.70 -15.23 5.05
C PRO A 250 -17.05 -16.25 6.02
N GLY A 251 -17.54 -17.47 6.07
CA GLY A 251 -16.96 -18.58 6.83
C GLY A 251 -16.63 -18.24 8.28
N PRO A 252 -15.37 -18.40 8.72
CA PRO A 252 -14.98 -18.17 10.11
C PRO A 252 -14.98 -16.67 10.51
N LEU A 253 -15.19 -15.75 9.56
CA LEU A 253 -15.29 -14.31 9.83
C LEU A 253 -16.71 -13.83 10.11
N ARG A 254 -17.73 -14.70 9.92
CA ARG A 254 -19.16 -14.36 9.98
C ARG A 254 -19.54 -13.66 11.30
N GLU A 255 -19.19 -14.25 12.44
CA GLU A 255 -19.54 -13.70 13.75
C GLU A 255 -18.87 -12.33 13.98
N THR A 256 -17.57 -12.22 13.62
CA THR A 256 -16.82 -10.98 13.79
C THR A 256 -17.36 -9.86 12.90
N LEU A 257 -17.75 -10.17 11.65
CA LEU A 257 -18.32 -9.21 10.70
C LEU A 257 -19.82 -8.97 10.91
N GLY A 258 -20.52 -9.88 11.61
CA GLY A 258 -21.94 -9.78 11.90
C GLY A 258 -22.85 -9.84 10.67
N ILE A 259 -22.40 -10.56 9.62
CA ILE A 259 -23.09 -10.68 8.33
C ILE A 259 -23.00 -12.08 7.77
N TRP A 260 -23.84 -12.42 6.81
CA TRP A 260 -23.64 -13.54 5.89
C TRP A 260 -23.97 -13.16 4.46
N SER A 261 -23.31 -13.77 3.49
CA SER A 261 -23.51 -13.55 2.06
C SER A 261 -24.39 -14.64 1.47
N GLU A 262 -25.44 -14.26 0.76
CA GLU A 262 -26.39 -15.14 0.09
C GLU A 262 -25.91 -15.50 -1.31
N GLU A 263 -25.56 -14.49 -2.09
CA GLU A 263 -25.12 -14.60 -3.47
C GLU A 263 -24.01 -13.59 -3.74
N ILE A 264 -23.30 -13.79 -4.85
CA ILE A 264 -22.25 -12.88 -5.30
C ILE A 264 -22.54 -12.55 -6.76
N ASP A 265 -22.88 -11.30 -7.02
CA ASP A 265 -23.13 -10.81 -8.37
C ASP A 265 -21.82 -10.36 -9.03
N ALA A 266 -21.57 -10.83 -10.24
CA ALA A 266 -20.42 -10.45 -11.06
C ALA A 266 -20.88 -9.55 -12.21
N LEU A 267 -20.42 -8.32 -12.21
CA LEU A 267 -20.75 -7.32 -13.20
C LEU A 267 -19.83 -7.44 -14.44
N TYR A 268 -20.39 -7.23 -15.61
CA TYR A 268 -19.61 -7.06 -16.83
C TYR A 268 -18.79 -5.77 -16.77
N ASP A 269 -17.74 -5.64 -17.61
CA ASP A 269 -16.83 -4.47 -17.60
C ASP A 269 -17.56 -3.15 -17.93
N HIS A 270 -18.70 -3.20 -18.60
CA HIS A 270 -19.54 -2.04 -18.91
C HIS A 270 -20.66 -1.77 -17.92
N ASP A 271 -20.83 -2.68 -16.95
CA ASP A 271 -21.85 -2.57 -15.90
C ASP A 271 -21.28 -1.96 -14.63
N SER A 272 -22.14 -1.38 -13.83
CA SER A 272 -21.81 -0.86 -12.50
C SER A 272 -23.06 -0.84 -11.64
N ASN A 273 -22.88 -0.81 -10.34
CA ASN A 273 -23.91 -0.49 -9.37
C ASN A 273 -23.50 0.76 -8.58
N CYS A 274 -24.39 1.29 -7.80
CA CYS A 274 -24.20 2.44 -6.96
C CYS A 274 -24.18 2.01 -5.48
N VAL A 275 -23.27 2.55 -4.71
CA VAL A 275 -23.20 2.39 -3.24
C VAL A 275 -23.58 3.71 -2.61
N GLU A 276 -24.79 3.78 -2.07
CA GLU A 276 -25.38 4.97 -1.44
C GLU A 276 -25.12 4.95 0.06
N VAL A 277 -24.41 5.94 0.56
CA VAL A 277 -24.06 6.04 1.97
C VAL A 277 -25.28 6.48 2.78
N VAL A 278 -25.56 5.78 3.88
CA VAL A 278 -26.64 6.13 4.82
C VAL A 278 -26.27 7.41 5.56
N GLU A 279 -27.19 8.37 5.57
CA GLU A 279 -26.97 9.65 6.27
C GLU A 279 -26.82 9.43 7.78
N GLY A 280 -25.88 10.16 8.40
CA GLY A 280 -25.62 10.08 9.84
C GLY A 280 -24.91 8.81 10.30
N ASN A 281 -24.32 8.04 9.36
CA ASN A 281 -23.55 6.83 9.70
C ASN A 281 -22.36 7.13 10.63
N GLU A 282 -21.92 6.12 11.37
CA GLU A 282 -20.88 6.28 12.39
C GLU A 282 -19.51 6.70 11.87
N LEU A 283 -19.19 6.47 10.58
CA LEU A 283 -17.93 6.90 9.95
C LEU A 283 -17.97 8.36 9.49
N GLY A 284 -19.15 8.98 9.42
CA GLY A 284 -19.31 10.32 8.86
C GLY A 284 -18.96 10.35 7.36
N MET A 285 -19.14 9.26 6.65
CA MET A 285 -19.10 9.21 5.19
C MET A 285 -20.37 9.83 4.60
N SER A 286 -20.29 10.27 3.35
CA SER A 286 -21.43 10.82 2.61
C SER A 286 -21.26 10.60 1.11
N GLY A 287 -22.36 10.70 0.37
CA GLY A 287 -22.35 10.61 -1.09
C GLY A 287 -22.67 9.23 -1.61
N SER A 288 -22.39 9.04 -2.87
CA SER A 288 -22.64 7.83 -3.63
C SER A 288 -21.39 7.43 -4.40
N TYR A 289 -21.11 6.13 -4.50
CA TYR A 289 -19.89 5.59 -5.09
C TYR A 289 -20.21 4.49 -6.08
N THR A 290 -19.38 4.36 -7.11
CA THR A 290 -19.52 3.32 -8.12
C THR A 290 -18.93 2.01 -7.60
N ALA A 291 -19.78 0.96 -7.55
CA ALA A 291 -19.36 -0.44 -7.45
C ALA A 291 -19.18 -1.04 -8.84
N TYR A 292 -18.23 -1.95 -8.99
CA TYR A 292 -17.90 -2.62 -10.25
C TYR A 292 -17.38 -4.03 -10.00
N GLU A 293 -17.40 -4.88 -10.99
CA GLU A 293 -16.87 -6.25 -10.99
C GLU A 293 -17.56 -7.22 -10.03
N LEU A 294 -17.64 -6.94 -8.74
CA LEU A 294 -18.24 -7.83 -7.72
C LEU A 294 -19.09 -7.08 -6.74
N CYS A 295 -20.27 -7.65 -6.45
CA CYS A 295 -21.22 -7.20 -5.44
C CYS A 295 -21.73 -8.40 -4.64
N ASP A 296 -21.35 -8.51 -3.36
CA ASP A 296 -21.89 -9.53 -2.46
C ASP A 296 -23.27 -9.09 -1.96
N LEU A 297 -24.24 -9.98 -2.08
CA LEU A 297 -25.60 -9.78 -1.58
C LEU A 297 -25.64 -10.27 -0.12
N ILE A 298 -25.35 -9.36 0.80
CA ILE A 298 -25.21 -9.69 2.21
C ILE A 298 -26.49 -9.40 3.02
N HIS A 299 -26.62 -10.15 4.12
CA HIS A 299 -27.57 -9.91 5.19
C HIS A 299 -26.85 -9.57 6.48
N THR A 300 -27.37 -8.63 7.23
CA THR A 300 -26.85 -8.30 8.56
C THR A 300 -27.46 -9.21 9.62
N GLU A 301 -26.64 -9.67 10.58
CA GLU A 301 -27.05 -10.37 11.79
C GLU A 301 -26.97 -9.43 12.99
N THR A 302 -25.79 -8.89 13.24
CA THR A 302 -25.51 -7.93 14.30
C THR A 302 -24.91 -6.61 13.80
N ALA A 303 -24.51 -6.59 12.53
CA ALA A 303 -23.87 -5.41 11.93
C ALA A 303 -24.88 -4.31 11.60
N GLU A 304 -24.45 -3.06 11.77
CA GLU A 304 -25.14 -1.86 11.32
C GLU A 304 -24.84 -1.58 9.84
N VAL A 305 -25.84 -1.09 9.09
CA VAL A 305 -25.69 -0.75 7.67
C VAL A 305 -25.24 0.69 7.52
N LEU A 306 -24.08 0.90 6.89
CA LEU A 306 -23.52 2.22 6.63
C LEU A 306 -23.73 2.69 5.18
N ALA A 307 -23.92 1.74 4.24
CA ALA A 307 -24.29 2.05 2.86
C ALA A 307 -25.11 0.91 2.25
N ARG A 308 -25.88 1.23 1.20
CA ARG A 308 -26.75 0.30 0.48
C ARG A 308 -26.49 0.36 -1.01
N TYR A 309 -26.79 -0.74 -1.71
CA TYR A 309 -26.83 -0.73 -3.17
C TYR A 309 -28.00 0.16 -3.64
N GLY A 310 -27.75 1.02 -4.65
CA GLY A 310 -28.71 1.96 -5.17
C GLY A 310 -29.46 1.48 -6.41
N GLU A 311 -29.01 0.38 -7.03
CA GLU A 311 -29.54 -0.08 -8.32
C GLU A 311 -29.70 -1.60 -8.34
N ASP A 312 -30.28 -2.13 -9.45
CA ASP A 312 -30.51 -3.54 -9.73
C ASP A 312 -31.59 -4.17 -8.83
N PHE A 313 -31.84 -5.51 -8.99
CA PHE A 313 -32.85 -6.25 -8.23
C PHE A 313 -32.57 -6.32 -6.73
N TYR A 314 -31.29 -6.05 -6.34
CA TYR A 314 -30.88 -5.99 -4.93
C TYR A 314 -30.73 -4.56 -4.39
N GLN A 315 -31.34 -3.56 -5.06
CA GLN A 315 -31.42 -2.20 -4.55
C GLN A 315 -31.92 -2.18 -3.08
N GLY A 316 -31.24 -1.38 -2.25
CA GLY A 316 -31.55 -1.26 -0.83
C GLY A 316 -30.88 -2.32 0.07
N ARG A 317 -30.26 -3.37 -0.48
CA ARG A 317 -29.45 -4.32 0.30
C ARG A 317 -28.17 -3.67 0.84
N PRO A 318 -27.62 -4.17 1.97
CA PRO A 318 -26.39 -3.61 2.54
C PRO A 318 -25.20 -3.75 1.59
N ALA A 319 -24.42 -2.68 1.46
CA ALA A 319 -23.18 -2.62 0.65
C ALA A 319 -21.94 -2.26 1.49
N LEU A 320 -22.11 -1.60 2.63
CA LEU A 320 -21.09 -1.35 3.64
C LEU A 320 -21.72 -1.54 5.02
N THR A 321 -21.05 -2.29 5.89
CA THR A 321 -21.52 -2.55 7.25
C THR A 321 -20.42 -2.34 8.29
N ALA A 322 -20.84 -2.10 9.54
CA ALA A 322 -19.98 -2.05 10.72
C ALA A 322 -20.56 -2.95 11.81
N ASN A 323 -19.75 -3.81 12.38
CA ASN A 323 -20.13 -4.66 13.50
C ASN A 323 -19.27 -4.37 14.72
N ARG A 324 -19.91 -3.98 15.83
CA ARG A 324 -19.22 -3.86 17.11
C ARG A 324 -19.02 -5.26 17.69
N PHE A 325 -17.74 -5.61 17.96
CA PHE A 325 -17.39 -6.93 18.43
C PHE A 325 -16.38 -6.84 19.58
N GLY A 326 -16.83 -7.02 20.80
CA GLY A 326 -16.05 -6.69 21.99
C GLY A 326 -15.82 -5.18 22.10
N GLU A 327 -14.58 -4.76 22.26
CA GLU A 327 -14.20 -3.35 22.37
C GLU A 327 -13.90 -2.71 21.00
N GLY A 328 -13.82 -3.52 19.93
CA GLY A 328 -13.46 -3.08 18.60
C GLY A 328 -14.60 -3.07 17.61
N VAL A 329 -14.28 -2.89 16.34
CA VAL A 329 -15.22 -2.82 15.23
C VAL A 329 -14.69 -3.55 14.00
N ALA A 330 -15.58 -4.26 13.31
CA ALA A 330 -15.29 -4.91 12.03
C ALA A 330 -16.16 -4.32 10.92
N TYR A 331 -15.53 -3.90 9.82
CA TYR A 331 -16.21 -3.37 8.64
C TYR A 331 -16.18 -4.39 7.51
N TYR A 332 -17.26 -4.48 6.77
CA TYR A 332 -17.34 -5.26 5.54
C TYR A 332 -17.79 -4.39 4.37
N VAL A 333 -16.93 -4.33 3.34
CA VAL A 333 -17.21 -3.64 2.07
C VAL A 333 -17.67 -4.69 1.07
N ALA A 334 -18.98 -4.77 0.80
CA ALA A 334 -19.59 -5.85 0.05
C ALA A 334 -19.38 -5.77 -1.47
N SER A 335 -18.58 -4.83 -1.97
CA SER A 335 -18.32 -4.65 -3.41
C SER A 335 -16.90 -4.18 -3.68
N ARG A 336 -16.42 -4.37 -4.91
CA ARG A 336 -15.29 -3.57 -5.40
C ARG A 336 -15.76 -2.16 -5.75
N ASN A 337 -14.98 -1.17 -5.39
CA ASN A 337 -15.34 0.24 -5.53
C ASN A 337 -14.25 1.03 -6.23
N LYS A 338 -14.63 2.10 -6.94
CA LYS A 338 -13.69 3.01 -7.59
C LYS A 338 -12.94 3.88 -6.56
N ALA A 339 -11.81 4.45 -6.97
CA ALA A 339 -10.90 5.24 -6.13
C ALA A 339 -11.56 6.29 -5.20
N PRO A 340 -12.62 7.03 -5.58
CA PRO A 340 -13.27 7.98 -4.67
C PRO A 340 -13.82 7.35 -3.38
N PHE A 341 -14.29 6.09 -3.43
CA PHE A 341 -14.71 5.36 -2.24
C PHE A 341 -13.53 5.10 -1.30
N HIS A 342 -12.45 4.50 -1.82
CA HIS A 342 -11.26 4.16 -1.03
C HIS A 342 -10.66 5.41 -0.39
N LYS A 343 -10.58 6.51 -1.14
CA LYS A 343 -10.07 7.79 -0.64
C LYS A 343 -10.85 8.28 0.57
N GLN A 344 -12.20 8.30 0.50
CA GLN A 344 -13.01 8.77 1.61
C GLN A 344 -13.04 7.75 2.76
N PHE A 345 -13.25 6.46 2.46
CA PHE A 345 -13.34 5.41 3.47
C PHE A 345 -12.08 5.32 4.32
N VAL A 346 -10.91 5.25 3.70
CA VAL A 346 -9.63 5.18 4.41
C VAL A 346 -9.35 6.46 5.19
N ALA A 347 -9.64 7.65 4.62
CA ALA A 347 -9.50 8.91 5.35
C ALA A 347 -10.38 8.95 6.61
N LYS A 348 -11.61 8.42 6.55
CA LYS A 348 -12.50 8.33 7.71
C LYS A 348 -12.01 7.33 8.76
N LEU A 349 -11.42 6.21 8.34
CA LEU A 349 -10.77 5.27 9.27
C LEU A 349 -9.57 5.91 9.97
N ILE A 350 -8.72 6.63 9.23
CA ILE A 350 -7.58 7.37 9.79
C ILE A 350 -8.05 8.37 10.85
N GLN A 351 -9.06 9.16 10.53
CA GLN A 351 -9.64 10.14 11.46
C GLN A 351 -10.26 9.48 12.70
N ARG A 352 -11.09 8.43 12.51
CA ARG A 352 -11.80 7.76 13.59
C ARG A 352 -10.85 7.12 14.60
N HIS A 353 -9.78 6.50 14.14
CA HIS A 353 -8.84 5.78 14.99
C HIS A 353 -7.62 6.62 15.36
N ASN A 354 -7.63 7.91 14.99
CA ASN A 354 -6.52 8.82 15.25
C ASN A 354 -5.17 8.18 14.88
N LEU A 355 -5.11 7.63 13.65
CA LEU A 355 -3.91 6.98 13.16
C LEU A 355 -2.80 8.01 12.92
N THR A 356 -1.59 7.65 13.30
CA THR A 356 -0.45 8.55 13.22
C THR A 356 0.02 8.71 11.78
N LYS A 357 0.06 9.96 11.30
CA LYS A 357 0.69 10.33 10.03
C LYS A 357 2.17 10.62 10.24
N ALA A 358 2.99 10.38 9.23
CA ALA A 358 4.41 10.77 9.24
C ALA A 358 4.56 12.30 9.40
N LEU A 359 3.71 13.05 8.71
CA LEU A 359 3.52 14.50 8.88
C LEU A 359 2.00 14.77 8.97
N ASP A 360 1.55 15.43 10.04
CA ASP A 360 0.12 15.63 10.30
C ASP A 360 -0.43 16.86 9.55
N VAL A 361 -0.52 16.71 8.24
CA VAL A 361 -1.07 17.70 7.30
C VAL A 361 -1.88 17.02 6.22
N ASP A 362 -2.67 17.79 5.48
CA ASP A 362 -3.27 17.32 4.23
C ASP A 362 -2.23 17.42 3.10
N LEU A 363 -2.04 16.33 2.40
CA LEU A 363 -1.06 16.23 1.32
C LEU A 363 -1.71 16.52 -0.03
N PRO A 364 -1.03 17.26 -0.92
CA PRO A 364 -1.47 17.44 -2.31
C PRO A 364 -1.50 16.10 -3.05
N HIS A 365 -2.30 16.02 -4.11
CA HIS A 365 -2.33 14.84 -4.97
C HIS A 365 -0.94 14.53 -5.55
N GLY A 366 -0.57 13.26 -5.57
CA GLY A 366 0.73 12.80 -6.02
C GLY A 366 1.87 12.99 -5.03
N VAL A 367 1.58 13.53 -3.84
CA VAL A 367 2.56 13.67 -2.76
C VAL A 367 2.30 12.66 -1.65
N THR A 368 3.36 12.06 -1.13
CA THR A 368 3.34 11.27 0.10
C THR A 368 4.47 11.68 1.05
N VAL A 369 4.30 11.36 2.31
CA VAL A 369 5.37 11.48 3.32
C VAL A 369 5.56 10.14 3.99
N GLN A 370 6.79 9.66 4.00
CA GLN A 370 7.19 8.44 4.69
C GLN A 370 8.25 8.77 5.73
N LEU A 371 8.44 7.88 6.70
CA LEU A 371 9.28 8.15 7.85
C LEU A 371 10.19 6.96 8.16
N ARG A 372 11.45 7.24 8.53
CA ARG A 372 12.34 6.30 9.21
C ARG A 372 12.83 6.91 10.52
N THR A 373 12.93 6.11 11.57
CA THR A 373 13.32 6.56 12.91
C THR A 373 14.17 5.52 13.64
N ASP A 374 15.00 5.99 14.56
CA ASP A 374 15.68 5.19 15.60
C ASP A 374 15.10 5.45 17.00
N GLY A 375 14.05 6.27 17.08
CA GLY A 375 13.45 6.73 18.32
C GLY A 375 14.08 8.02 18.89
N GLU A 376 15.19 8.48 18.33
CA GLU A 376 15.83 9.75 18.67
C GLU A 376 15.61 10.80 17.58
N THR A 377 15.74 10.41 16.31
CA THR A 377 15.59 11.29 15.15
C THR A 377 14.67 10.67 14.10
N ASP A 378 13.65 11.42 13.74
CA ASP A 378 12.77 11.12 12.61
C ASP A 378 13.35 11.69 11.32
N HIS A 379 13.41 10.88 10.27
CA HIS A 379 13.70 11.29 8.89
C HIS A 379 12.42 11.18 8.06
N LEU A 380 11.91 12.32 7.62
CA LEU A 380 10.68 12.47 6.85
C LEU A 380 11.03 12.62 5.37
N PHE A 381 10.61 11.67 4.56
CA PHE A 381 10.79 11.69 3.11
C PHE A 381 9.52 12.25 2.47
N VAL A 382 9.56 13.52 2.05
CA VAL A 382 8.46 14.20 1.37
C VAL A 382 8.67 14.07 -0.14
N MET A 383 7.84 13.27 -0.80
CA MET A 383 8.03 12.78 -2.17
C MET A 383 6.89 13.24 -3.07
N ASN A 384 7.21 13.91 -4.17
CA ASN A 384 6.27 14.38 -5.18
C ASN A 384 6.38 13.54 -6.46
N PHE A 385 5.40 12.70 -6.71
CA PHE A 385 5.31 11.87 -7.93
C PHE A 385 4.52 12.55 -9.07
N SER A 386 4.04 13.77 -8.87
CA SER A 386 3.30 14.50 -9.90
C SER A 386 4.23 15.24 -10.87
N THR A 387 3.65 15.68 -11.98
CA THR A 387 4.32 16.50 -13.01
C THR A 387 4.34 17.98 -12.69
N GLU A 388 3.77 18.37 -11.53
CA GLU A 388 3.60 19.76 -11.14
C GLU A 388 4.44 20.07 -9.87
N ASN A 389 4.82 21.34 -9.71
CA ASN A 389 5.31 21.80 -8.42
C ASN A 389 4.21 21.64 -7.36
N GLN A 390 4.57 21.07 -6.23
CA GLN A 390 3.66 20.91 -5.12
C GLN A 390 4.17 21.70 -3.91
N GLN A 391 3.24 22.31 -3.17
CA GLN A 391 3.52 22.94 -1.91
C GLN A 391 2.97 22.10 -0.77
N VAL A 392 3.82 21.76 0.20
CA VAL A 392 3.46 20.98 1.39
C VAL A 392 3.58 21.86 2.62
N SER A 393 2.50 21.96 3.38
CA SER A 393 2.51 22.63 4.69
C SER A 393 3.34 21.80 5.68
N LEU A 394 4.09 22.51 6.54
CA LEU A 394 4.78 21.89 7.67
C LEU A 394 4.03 22.14 8.98
N ALA A 395 2.77 22.55 8.90
CA ALA A 395 1.97 23.03 10.05
C ALA A 395 2.74 24.09 10.85
N ASN A 396 2.99 23.83 12.13
CA ASN A 396 3.75 24.72 13.00
C ASN A 396 5.15 24.14 13.33
N GLU A 397 5.59 23.12 12.58
CA GLU A 397 6.88 22.51 12.83
C GLU A 397 8.01 23.30 12.18
N VAL A 398 9.15 23.33 12.86
CA VAL A 398 10.44 23.78 12.31
C VAL A 398 11.28 22.53 12.13
N LEU A 399 11.59 22.20 10.88
CA LEU A 399 12.30 20.98 10.49
C LEU A 399 13.65 21.37 9.88
N GLU A 400 14.66 20.51 10.02
CA GLU A 400 15.92 20.69 9.29
C GLU A 400 15.86 19.89 7.98
N ASP A 401 16.21 20.53 6.88
CA ASP A 401 16.44 19.81 5.62
C ASP A 401 17.78 19.06 5.71
N ALA A 402 17.72 17.74 5.63
CA ALA A 402 18.87 16.87 5.84
C ALA A 402 19.99 17.05 4.80
N LEU A 403 19.67 17.54 3.61
CA LEU A 403 20.64 17.73 2.51
C LEU A 403 21.25 19.13 2.51
N THR A 404 20.46 20.16 2.79
CA THR A 404 20.94 21.55 2.79
C THR A 404 21.39 22.04 4.17
N LYS A 405 21.10 21.28 5.23
CA LYS A 405 21.35 21.63 6.65
C LYS A 405 20.75 22.98 7.05
N THR A 406 19.59 23.32 6.45
CA THR A 406 18.88 24.56 6.74
C THR A 406 17.54 24.28 7.39
N ASN A 407 17.14 25.12 8.32
CA ASN A 407 15.81 25.04 8.92
C ASN A 407 14.74 25.53 7.94
N VAL A 408 13.66 24.79 7.84
CA VAL A 408 12.47 25.11 7.06
C VAL A 408 11.23 25.14 7.96
N SER A 409 10.29 26.03 7.67
CA SER A 409 9.03 26.17 8.42
C SER A 409 7.92 26.72 7.53
N GLY A 410 6.68 26.61 7.98
CA GLY A 410 5.51 27.08 7.24
C GLY A 410 5.14 26.17 6.09
N SER A 411 5.78 26.30 4.95
CA SER A 411 5.58 25.40 3.78
C SER A 411 6.87 25.22 2.98
N ILE A 412 6.95 24.11 2.26
CA ILE A 412 8.05 23.80 1.35
C ILE A 412 7.51 23.55 -0.06
N ASP A 413 8.26 23.99 -1.06
CA ASP A 413 8.02 23.68 -2.46
C ASP A 413 8.81 22.41 -2.87
N ILE A 414 8.16 21.53 -3.62
CA ILE A 414 8.75 20.29 -4.12
C ILE A 414 8.53 20.25 -5.63
N ALA A 415 9.62 20.24 -6.37
CA ALA A 415 9.60 20.19 -7.83
C ALA A 415 8.90 18.92 -8.35
N PRO A 416 8.47 18.90 -9.61
CA PRO A 416 8.02 17.67 -10.27
C PRO A 416 9.05 16.54 -10.11
N TYR A 417 8.59 15.35 -9.71
CA TYR A 417 9.46 14.21 -9.40
C TYR A 417 10.57 14.54 -8.38
N GLY A 418 10.30 15.50 -7.49
CA GLY A 418 11.24 15.94 -6.45
C GLY A 418 11.04 15.21 -5.14
N VAL A 419 12.07 15.26 -4.31
CA VAL A 419 12.05 14.74 -2.94
C VAL A 419 12.78 15.69 -2.00
N ARG A 420 12.25 15.85 -0.79
CA ARG A 420 12.91 16.53 0.32
C ARG A 420 13.02 15.56 1.50
N VAL A 421 14.16 15.55 2.16
CA VAL A 421 14.35 14.76 3.38
C VAL A 421 14.50 15.73 4.54
N LEU A 422 13.54 15.69 5.47
CA LEU A 422 13.49 16.58 6.62
C LEU A 422 13.74 15.80 7.89
N THR A 423 14.36 16.43 8.88
CA THR A 423 14.63 15.79 10.17
C THR A 423 14.02 16.58 11.32
N ARG A 424 13.65 15.86 12.38
CA ARG A 424 13.22 16.39 13.66
C ARG A 424 13.60 15.42 14.79
N PRO A 425 13.62 15.88 16.06
CA PRO A 425 13.62 14.97 17.20
C PRO A 425 12.40 14.03 17.12
N ALA A 426 12.61 12.75 17.41
CA ALA A 426 11.55 11.76 17.30
C ALA A 426 10.39 12.08 18.26
N ALA A 427 9.16 11.98 17.74
CA ALA A 427 7.96 12.20 18.55
C ALA A 427 7.58 10.97 19.42
N GLY A 428 8.36 9.87 19.37
CA GLY A 428 8.12 8.65 20.13
C GLY A 428 6.90 7.83 19.69
N LYS A 429 6.30 8.18 18.56
CA LYS A 429 5.03 7.57 18.09
C LYS A 429 5.21 6.29 17.26
N PHE A 430 6.41 6.07 16.73
CA PHE A 430 6.72 4.96 15.81
C PHE A 430 7.89 4.08 16.27
N VAL A 431 8.16 4.04 17.54
CA VAL A 431 9.30 3.31 18.13
C VAL A 431 8.88 1.98 18.73
#